data_af3f19708c12530ddad6b1291a2863f8
#
_entry.id   af3f19708c12530ddad6b1291a2863f8
#
_cell.length_a   1.000
_cell.length_b   1.000
_cell.length_c   1.000
_cell.angle_alpha   90.00
_cell.angle_beta   90.00
_cell.angle_gamma   90.00
#
_symmetry.space_group_name_H-M   'P 1'
#
loop_
_entity.id
_entity.type
_entity.pdbx_description
1 polymer ?
#
loop_
_entity_poly.entity_id
_entity_poly.type
_entity_poly.pdbx_seq_one_letter_code
_entity_poly.pdbx_strand_id
1 'polypeptide(L)'
;MAENVCLTGKGYGMKRHYFISDDLADLKQIERELQNRGIDTPHIRVLSRDDAGVQRHGLPEVSDFMKKDVVRATSRAAVMGVGAAALVLLVSWLFGWPEAWGWTPFVFLAIVVLGFITWEGGLWGIQEPNRKMRRFERALDEGKHILFVEVPKKDEPTLKSVALEHRRLQEAGQEHTRTEWRVAAEKGWRRFIRWAP
;
A
#
# COMPACT_ATOMS: atom_id res chain seq x y z
N MET A 1 -23.20 -1.10 -36.07
CA MET A 1 -21.99 -1.93 -36.10
C MET A 1 -21.35 -1.83 -34.74
N ALA A 2 -21.47 -2.89 -33.94
CA ALA A 2 -21.02 -2.90 -32.54
C ALA A 2 -19.57 -3.35 -32.53
N GLU A 3 -18.70 -2.50 -32.03
CA GLU A 3 -17.30 -2.81 -31.80
C GLU A 3 -17.16 -3.69 -30.56
N ASN A 4 -16.79 -4.93 -30.75
CA ASN A 4 -16.43 -5.89 -29.73
C ASN A 4 -15.18 -5.41 -29.01
N VAL A 5 -15.32 -4.78 -27.86
CA VAL A 5 -14.23 -4.59 -26.90
C VAL A 5 -13.88 -5.94 -26.30
N CYS A 6 -12.86 -6.54 -26.84
CA CYS A 6 -12.29 -7.82 -26.46
C CYS A 6 -11.72 -7.74 -25.05
N LEU A 7 -12.52 -8.13 -24.03
CA LEU A 7 -12.09 -8.28 -22.64
C LEU A 7 -11.30 -9.59 -22.48
N THR A 8 -10.17 -9.72 -23.14
CA THR A 8 -9.18 -10.76 -22.83
C THR A 8 -8.21 -10.25 -21.77
N GLY A 9 -8.69 -10.18 -20.55
CA GLY A 9 -7.86 -9.97 -19.36
C GLY A 9 -7.04 -11.20 -19.03
N LYS A 10 -6.03 -11.52 -19.85
CA LYS A 10 -4.99 -12.49 -19.51
C LYS A 10 -4.06 -11.80 -18.52
N GLY A 11 -4.10 -12.23 -17.26
CA GLY A 11 -3.35 -11.66 -16.15
C GLY A 11 -1.84 -11.65 -16.39
N TYR A 12 -1.34 -10.60 -16.98
CA TYR A 12 0.11 -10.37 -17.06
C TYR A 12 0.57 -9.84 -15.70
N GLY A 13 1.39 -10.61 -14.98
CA GLY A 13 1.98 -10.19 -13.74
C GLY A 13 2.67 -8.82 -13.93
N MET A 14 2.21 -7.81 -13.19
CA MET A 14 2.83 -6.48 -13.22
C MET A 14 4.12 -6.50 -12.41
N LYS A 15 5.15 -5.85 -12.91
CA LYS A 15 6.40 -5.60 -12.19
C LYS A 15 6.50 -4.14 -11.83
N ARG A 16 6.94 -3.88 -10.62
CA ARG A 16 7.25 -2.55 -10.14
C ARG A 16 8.76 -2.33 -10.23
N HIS A 17 9.15 -1.33 -10.95
CA HIS A 17 10.52 -0.84 -11.06
C HIS A 17 10.70 0.38 -10.16
N TYR A 18 11.88 0.49 -9.59
CA TYR A 18 12.26 1.58 -8.71
C TYR A 18 13.46 2.28 -9.30
N PHE A 19 13.36 3.58 -9.41
CA PHE A 19 14.45 4.42 -9.89
C PHE A 19 14.71 5.55 -8.90
N ILE A 20 15.96 5.96 -8.77
CA ILE A 20 16.40 7.08 -7.94
C ILE A 20 16.87 8.20 -8.87
N SER A 21 16.42 9.43 -8.62
CA SER A 21 16.88 10.63 -9.28
C SER A 21 17.06 11.76 -8.27
N ASP A 22 17.93 12.70 -8.57
CA ASP A 22 18.16 13.92 -7.81
C ASP A 22 17.41 15.14 -8.36
N ASP A 23 16.66 14.98 -9.46
CA ASP A 23 16.00 16.07 -10.17
C ASP A 23 14.51 15.77 -10.45
N LEU A 24 13.61 16.55 -9.83
CA LEU A 24 12.17 16.47 -10.04
C LEU A 24 11.74 16.91 -11.45
N ALA A 25 12.47 17.84 -12.06
CA ALA A 25 12.15 18.29 -13.42
C ALA A 25 12.43 17.19 -14.44
N ASP A 26 13.54 16.46 -14.28
CA ASP A 26 13.86 15.27 -15.09
C ASP A 26 12.79 14.17 -14.89
N LEU A 27 12.36 13.92 -13.65
CA LEU A 27 11.27 12.96 -13.36
C LEU A 27 9.96 13.36 -14.05
N LYS A 28 9.65 14.65 -14.14
CA LYS A 28 8.47 15.12 -14.88
C LYS A 28 8.57 14.89 -16.38
N GLN A 29 9.76 15.04 -16.95
CA GLN A 29 10.01 14.74 -18.35
C GLN A 29 9.85 13.24 -18.61
N ILE A 30 10.42 12.39 -17.74
CA ILE A 30 10.29 10.93 -17.82
C ILE A 30 8.82 10.49 -17.73
N GLU A 31 8.05 11.07 -16.80
CA GLU A 31 6.61 10.78 -16.70
C GLU A 31 5.88 11.05 -18.00
N ARG A 32 6.10 12.24 -18.61
CA ARG A 32 5.48 12.61 -19.90
C ARG A 32 5.89 11.67 -21.02
N GLU A 33 7.15 11.29 -21.06
CA GLU A 33 7.66 10.38 -22.07
C GLU A 33 7.08 8.97 -21.95
N LEU A 34 6.97 8.46 -20.72
CA LEU A 34 6.32 7.18 -20.43
C LEU A 34 4.85 7.20 -20.83
N GLN A 35 4.14 8.31 -20.55
CA GLN A 35 2.74 8.49 -20.98
C GLN A 35 2.61 8.52 -22.51
N ASN A 36 3.49 9.23 -23.20
CA ASN A 36 3.49 9.28 -24.67
C ASN A 36 3.77 7.90 -25.29
N ARG A 37 4.50 7.03 -24.59
CA ARG A 37 4.76 5.64 -25.00
C ARG A 37 3.68 4.65 -24.50
N GLY A 38 2.57 5.13 -23.91
CA GLY A 38 1.37 4.35 -23.55
C GLY A 38 1.40 3.74 -22.13
N ILE A 39 2.27 4.26 -21.25
CA ILE A 39 2.27 3.89 -19.82
C ILE A 39 1.47 4.93 -19.04
N ASP A 40 0.28 4.57 -18.57
CA ASP A 40 -0.65 5.50 -17.93
C ASP A 40 -0.17 6.01 -16.56
N THR A 41 -0.53 7.24 -16.23
CA THR A 41 -0.24 7.93 -14.97
C THR A 41 -0.52 7.12 -13.69
N PRO A 42 -1.61 6.32 -13.58
CA PRO A 42 -1.87 5.54 -12.36
C PRO A 42 -0.77 4.54 -12.00
N HIS A 43 0.08 4.20 -12.97
CA HIS A 43 1.20 3.27 -12.81
C HIS A 43 2.53 3.97 -12.51
N ILE A 44 2.56 5.30 -12.55
CA ILE A 44 3.74 6.13 -12.28
C ILE A 44 3.50 6.90 -10.98
N ARG A 45 4.43 6.83 -10.03
CA ARG A 45 4.33 7.54 -8.75
C ARG A 45 5.70 7.98 -8.29
N VAL A 46 5.76 9.12 -7.60
CA VAL A 46 7.00 9.68 -7.04
C VAL A 46 6.91 9.71 -5.53
N LEU A 47 7.96 9.25 -4.85
CA LEU A 47 8.17 9.40 -3.43
C LEU A 47 9.32 10.36 -3.20
N SER A 48 9.07 11.41 -2.45
CA SER A 48 10.05 12.43 -2.09
C SER A 48 9.82 12.87 -0.65
N ARG A 49 10.79 13.53 -0.04
CA ARG A 49 10.59 14.32 1.18
C ARG A 49 10.20 15.78 0.86
N ASP A 50 10.44 16.24 -0.36
CA ASP A 50 9.98 17.54 -0.87
C ASP A 50 8.60 17.39 -1.54
N ASP A 51 7.56 17.18 -0.72
CA ASP A 51 6.18 17.08 -1.19
C ASP A 51 5.74 18.35 -1.94
N ALA A 52 6.20 19.52 -1.49
CA ALA A 52 5.93 20.79 -2.16
C ALA A 52 6.57 20.88 -3.56
N GLY A 53 7.77 20.34 -3.73
CA GLY A 53 8.45 20.21 -5.01
C GLY A 53 7.69 19.28 -5.96
N VAL A 54 7.27 18.11 -5.46
CA VAL A 54 6.48 17.13 -6.24
C VAL A 54 5.18 17.75 -6.73
N GLN A 55 4.46 18.48 -5.87
CA GLN A 55 3.23 19.18 -6.23
C GLN A 55 3.46 20.30 -7.24
N ARG A 56 4.52 21.12 -7.06
CA ARG A 56 4.86 22.21 -8.01
C ARG A 56 5.14 21.67 -9.41
N HIS A 57 5.77 20.51 -9.55
CA HIS A 57 6.02 19.87 -10.82
C HIS A 57 4.81 19.06 -11.34
N GLY A 58 3.72 18.96 -10.57
CA GLY A 58 2.53 18.19 -10.92
C GLY A 58 2.83 16.72 -11.13
N LEU A 59 3.72 16.14 -10.30
CA LEU A 59 4.06 14.73 -10.33
C LEU A 59 3.05 13.93 -9.47
N PRO A 60 2.69 12.70 -9.89
CA PRO A 60 1.80 11.84 -9.11
C PRO A 60 2.50 11.33 -7.86
N GLU A 61 2.11 11.84 -6.71
CA GLU A 61 2.69 11.49 -5.42
C GLU A 61 2.22 10.12 -4.92
N VAL A 62 3.09 9.44 -4.18
CA VAL A 62 2.71 8.25 -3.39
C VAL A 62 1.84 8.72 -2.22
N SER A 63 0.59 8.25 -2.14
CA SER A 63 -0.31 8.63 -1.04
C SER A 63 0.29 8.27 0.32
N ASP A 64 0.06 9.13 1.33
CA ASP A 64 0.54 8.94 2.71
C ASP A 64 0.15 7.59 3.31
N PHE A 65 -0.99 7.06 2.90
CA PHE A 65 -1.45 5.74 3.30
C PHE A 65 -0.56 4.60 2.80
N MET A 66 0.09 4.77 1.64
CA MET A 66 1.09 3.81 1.12
C MET A 66 2.46 4.01 1.75
N LYS A 67 2.77 5.20 2.25
CA LYS A 67 4.02 5.49 2.97
C LYS A 67 4.06 4.78 4.33
N LYS A 68 2.89 4.49 4.94
CA LYS A 68 2.75 3.92 6.29
C LYS A 68 2.16 2.51 6.27
N ASP A 69 2.62 1.63 7.15
CA ASP A 69 2.15 0.22 7.23
C ASP A 69 0.95 0.05 8.20
N VAL A 70 0.08 1.07 8.25
CA VAL A 70 -1.05 1.16 9.19
C VAL A 70 -1.97 -0.05 9.10
N VAL A 71 -2.39 -0.43 7.88
CA VAL A 71 -3.35 -1.53 7.69
C VAL A 71 -2.80 -2.86 8.20
N ARG A 72 -1.51 -3.09 7.95
CA ARG A 72 -0.87 -4.33 8.39
C ARG A 72 -0.67 -4.36 9.91
N ALA A 73 -0.26 -3.25 10.50
CA ALA A 73 -0.08 -3.13 11.94
C ALA A 73 -1.44 -3.29 12.65
N THR A 74 -2.46 -2.55 12.22
CA THR A 74 -3.82 -2.65 12.78
C THR A 74 -4.41 -4.05 12.64
N SER A 75 -4.25 -4.72 11.49
CA SER A 75 -4.78 -6.07 11.30
C SER A 75 -4.10 -7.11 12.21
N ARG A 76 -2.78 -6.98 12.44
CA ARG A 76 -2.08 -7.84 13.41
C ARG A 76 -2.52 -7.58 14.83
N ALA A 77 -2.64 -6.32 15.20
CA ALA A 77 -3.14 -5.92 16.52
C ALA A 77 -4.57 -6.39 16.75
N ALA A 78 -5.45 -6.33 15.75
CA ALA A 78 -6.80 -6.86 15.84
C ALA A 78 -6.82 -8.37 16.12
N VAL A 79 -5.97 -9.15 15.43
CA VAL A 79 -5.84 -10.60 15.70
C VAL A 79 -5.32 -10.87 17.12
N MET A 80 -4.33 -10.10 17.57
CA MET A 80 -3.83 -10.19 18.96
C MET A 80 -4.92 -9.79 19.97
N GLY A 81 -5.70 -8.75 19.66
CA GLY A 81 -6.82 -8.28 20.47
C GLY A 81 -7.91 -9.33 20.62
N VAL A 82 -8.24 -10.04 19.54
CA VAL A 82 -9.19 -11.19 19.61
C VAL A 82 -8.65 -12.28 20.54
N GLY A 83 -7.36 -12.61 20.43
CA GLY A 83 -6.73 -13.58 21.34
C GLY A 83 -6.79 -13.14 22.80
N ALA A 84 -6.49 -11.87 23.10
CA ALA A 84 -6.55 -11.31 24.44
C ALA A 84 -7.99 -11.26 24.97
N ALA A 85 -8.97 -10.88 24.16
CA ALA A 85 -10.38 -10.89 24.54
C ALA A 85 -10.87 -12.31 24.86
N ALA A 86 -10.50 -13.30 24.04
CA ALA A 86 -10.81 -14.69 24.29
C ALA A 86 -10.16 -15.19 25.59
N LEU A 87 -8.93 -14.77 25.88
CA LEU A 87 -8.24 -15.10 27.13
C LEU A 87 -8.98 -14.53 28.35
N VAL A 88 -9.46 -13.28 28.29
CA VAL A 88 -10.26 -12.66 29.36
C VAL A 88 -11.50 -13.50 29.66
N LEU A 89 -12.24 -13.90 28.63
CA LEU A 89 -13.45 -14.71 28.80
C LEU A 89 -13.14 -16.12 29.35
N LEU A 90 -12.07 -16.75 28.87
CA LEU A 90 -11.61 -18.06 29.32
C LEU A 90 -11.21 -18.04 30.80
N VAL A 91 -10.40 -17.04 31.19
CA VAL A 91 -9.97 -16.87 32.58
C VAL A 91 -11.18 -16.64 33.50
N SER A 92 -12.08 -15.74 33.08
CA SER A 92 -13.31 -15.48 33.87
C SER A 92 -14.15 -16.74 34.08
N TRP A 93 -14.26 -17.58 33.05
CA TRP A 93 -14.97 -18.85 33.11
C TRP A 93 -14.28 -19.86 34.04
N LEU A 94 -12.94 -20.02 33.91
CA LEU A 94 -12.17 -20.96 34.75
C LEU A 94 -12.24 -20.65 36.25
N PHE A 95 -12.30 -19.36 36.61
CA PHE A 95 -12.42 -18.94 38.01
C PHE A 95 -13.87 -18.90 38.54
N GLY A 96 -14.86 -19.24 37.71
CA GLY A 96 -16.26 -19.23 38.09
C GLY A 96 -16.85 -17.83 38.38
N TRP A 97 -16.16 -16.75 38.03
CA TRP A 97 -16.63 -15.39 38.29
C TRP A 97 -17.99 -15.05 37.66
N PRO A 98 -18.33 -15.55 36.44
CA PRO A 98 -19.64 -15.30 35.85
C PRO A 98 -20.83 -15.88 36.64
N GLU A 99 -20.61 -16.89 37.50
CA GLU A 99 -21.66 -17.45 38.37
C GLU A 99 -22.06 -16.45 39.46
N ALA A 100 -21.11 -15.64 39.95
CA ALA A 100 -21.35 -14.66 41.01
C ALA A 100 -21.80 -13.29 40.43
N TRP A 101 -21.27 -12.88 39.29
CA TRP A 101 -21.40 -11.48 38.73
C TRP A 101 -22.12 -11.44 37.39
N GLY A 102 -22.47 -12.56 36.79
CA GLY A 102 -22.97 -12.64 35.44
C GLY A 102 -21.89 -12.44 34.37
N TRP A 103 -22.22 -12.64 33.10
CA TRP A 103 -21.30 -12.53 32.00
C TRP A 103 -21.04 -11.08 31.51
N THR A 104 -21.98 -10.16 31.82
CA THR A 104 -21.96 -8.77 31.28
C THR A 104 -20.65 -8.03 31.52
N PRO A 105 -20.07 -7.99 32.75
CA PRO A 105 -18.83 -7.23 32.97
C PRO A 105 -17.63 -7.82 32.23
N PHE A 106 -17.57 -9.16 32.08
CA PHE A 106 -16.45 -9.83 31.41
C PHE A 106 -16.51 -9.69 29.89
N VAL A 107 -17.70 -9.73 29.31
CA VAL A 107 -17.91 -9.46 27.88
C VAL A 107 -17.56 -7.99 27.58
N PHE A 108 -17.99 -7.06 28.42
CA PHE A 108 -17.63 -5.66 28.28
C PHE A 108 -16.11 -5.45 28.36
N LEU A 109 -15.45 -6.06 29.34
CA LEU A 109 -14.00 -6.01 29.49
C LEU A 109 -13.28 -6.58 28.25
N ALA A 110 -13.76 -7.72 27.72
CA ALA A 110 -13.20 -8.32 26.51
C ALA A 110 -13.30 -7.38 25.30
N ILE A 111 -14.43 -6.68 25.13
CA ILE A 111 -14.62 -5.69 24.07
C ILE A 111 -13.67 -4.50 24.23
N VAL A 112 -13.51 -3.99 25.46
CA VAL A 112 -12.59 -2.88 25.76
C VAL A 112 -11.15 -3.29 25.45
N VAL A 113 -10.71 -4.48 25.87
CA VAL A 113 -9.36 -5.01 25.59
C VAL A 113 -9.12 -5.16 24.09
N LEU A 114 -10.07 -5.73 23.36
CA LEU A 114 -10.00 -5.86 21.89
C LEU A 114 -9.86 -4.49 21.24
N GLY A 115 -10.71 -3.54 21.61
CA GLY A 115 -10.70 -2.18 21.05
C GLY A 115 -9.39 -1.46 21.32
N PHE A 116 -8.91 -1.54 22.56
CA PHE A 116 -7.67 -0.88 22.99
C PHE A 116 -6.44 -1.42 22.22
N ILE A 117 -6.26 -2.75 22.17
CA ILE A 117 -5.13 -3.37 21.46
C ILE A 117 -5.19 -3.05 19.97
N THR A 118 -6.37 -3.07 19.36
CA THR A 118 -6.54 -2.74 17.95
C THR A 118 -6.19 -1.27 17.67
N TRP A 119 -6.64 -0.36 18.52
CA TRP A 119 -6.37 1.08 18.42
C TRP A 119 -4.88 1.38 18.62
N GLU A 120 -4.26 0.81 19.64
CA GLU A 120 -2.82 0.95 19.90
C GLU A 120 -2.00 0.47 18.70
N GLY A 121 -2.32 -0.70 18.14
CA GLY A 121 -1.65 -1.20 16.94
C GLY A 121 -1.82 -0.31 15.72
N GLY A 122 -2.95 0.38 15.59
CA GLY A 122 -3.16 1.42 14.58
C GLY A 122 -2.21 2.60 14.76
N LEU A 123 -2.05 3.10 15.98
CA LEU A 123 -1.12 4.18 16.31
C LEU A 123 0.34 3.82 16.00
N TRP A 124 0.78 2.61 16.37
CA TRP A 124 2.12 2.14 16.01
C TRP A 124 2.31 2.05 14.49
N GLY A 125 1.29 1.61 13.77
CA GLY A 125 1.33 1.54 12.29
C GLY A 125 1.47 2.90 11.62
N ILE A 126 1.01 3.99 12.26
CA ILE A 126 1.20 5.36 11.77
C ILE A 126 2.65 5.82 11.94
N GLN A 127 3.33 5.36 12.97
CA GLN A 127 4.70 5.76 13.28
C GLN A 127 5.75 4.97 12.50
N GLU A 128 5.43 3.74 12.09
CA GLU A 128 6.37 2.92 11.32
C GLU A 128 6.30 3.19 9.81
N PRO A 129 7.42 3.61 9.18
CA PRO A 129 7.49 3.69 7.73
C PRO A 129 7.35 2.29 7.12
N ASN A 130 6.71 2.23 5.96
CA ASN A 130 6.52 0.97 5.26
C ASN A 130 7.89 0.30 5.03
N ARG A 131 8.04 -0.97 5.45
CA ARG A 131 9.30 -1.72 5.31
C ARG A 131 9.88 -1.70 3.90
N LYS A 132 9.03 -1.60 2.89
CA LYS A 132 9.46 -1.49 1.49
C LYS A 132 10.08 -0.13 1.18
N MET A 133 9.72 0.91 1.91
CA MET A 133 10.24 2.26 1.75
C MET A 133 11.53 2.48 2.54
N ARG A 134 11.75 1.74 3.64
CA ARG A 134 12.97 1.85 4.47
C ARG A 134 14.28 1.68 3.69
N ARG A 135 14.28 0.85 2.65
CA ARG A 135 15.47 0.69 1.79
C ARG A 135 15.85 1.97 1.05
N PHE A 136 14.90 2.88 0.85
CA PHE A 136 15.11 4.15 0.17
C PHE A 136 15.30 5.32 1.13
N GLU A 137 15.20 5.09 2.45
CA GLU A 137 15.27 6.12 3.48
C GLU A 137 16.56 6.93 3.36
N ARG A 138 17.71 6.27 3.18
CA ARG A 138 18.99 6.95 2.98
C ARG A 138 18.99 7.86 1.74
N ALA A 139 18.46 7.39 0.61
CA ALA A 139 18.37 8.21 -0.60
C ALA A 139 17.44 9.41 -0.42
N LEU A 140 16.33 9.22 0.29
CA LEU A 140 15.41 10.30 0.63
C LEU A 140 16.03 11.31 1.61
N ASP A 141 16.85 10.85 2.56
CA ASP A 141 17.59 11.71 3.50
C ASP A 141 18.67 12.54 2.78
N GLU A 142 19.24 12.01 1.71
CA GLU A 142 20.15 12.70 0.81
C GLU A 142 19.43 13.68 -0.15
N GLY A 143 18.11 13.86 -0.01
CA GLY A 143 17.33 14.74 -0.87
C GLY A 143 17.00 14.18 -2.25
N LYS A 144 17.24 12.87 -2.48
CA LYS A 144 16.89 12.20 -3.73
C LYS A 144 15.41 11.82 -3.76
N HIS A 145 14.90 11.59 -4.95
CA HIS A 145 13.51 11.24 -5.22
C HIS A 145 13.42 9.84 -5.81
N ILE A 146 12.38 9.09 -5.46
CA ILE A 146 12.19 7.72 -5.92
C ILE A 146 11.01 7.67 -6.87
N LEU A 147 11.25 7.25 -8.11
CA LEU A 147 10.22 7.00 -9.10
C LEU A 147 9.81 5.53 -9.06
N PHE A 148 8.52 5.28 -8.93
CA PHE A 148 7.89 3.97 -9.02
C PHE A 148 7.15 3.87 -10.34
N VAL A 149 7.47 2.83 -11.11
CA VAL A 149 6.75 2.55 -12.35
C VAL A 149 6.29 1.10 -12.34
N GLU A 150 4.99 0.90 -12.45
CA GLU A 150 4.37 -0.42 -12.53
C GLU A 150 4.04 -0.72 -13.99
N VAL A 151 4.69 -1.71 -14.57
CA VAL A 151 4.46 -2.10 -15.95
C VAL A 151 4.23 -3.60 -16.09
N PRO A 152 3.37 -4.02 -17.04
CA PRO A 152 3.29 -5.41 -17.46
C PRO A 152 4.60 -5.80 -18.19
N LYS A 153 4.92 -7.08 -18.17
CA LYS A 153 6.16 -7.61 -18.80
C LYS A 153 6.36 -7.16 -20.25
N LYS A 154 5.28 -6.96 -20.98
CA LYS A 154 5.33 -6.51 -22.38
C LYS A 154 5.91 -5.09 -22.54
N ASP A 155 5.72 -4.23 -21.54
CA ASP A 155 6.11 -2.82 -21.58
C ASP A 155 7.45 -2.55 -20.85
N GLU A 156 8.07 -3.59 -20.24
CA GLU A 156 9.41 -3.51 -19.65
C GLU A 156 10.49 -2.98 -20.63
N PRO A 157 10.54 -3.42 -21.90
CA PRO A 157 11.54 -2.90 -22.84
C PRO A 157 11.39 -1.39 -23.08
N THR A 158 10.14 -0.92 -23.17
CA THR A 158 9.82 0.52 -23.33
C THR A 158 10.29 1.33 -22.13
N LEU A 159 10.01 0.84 -20.90
CA LEU A 159 10.47 1.47 -19.67
C LEU A 159 12.00 1.54 -19.61
N LYS A 160 12.69 0.45 -19.98
CA LYS A 160 14.16 0.42 -19.98
C LYS A 160 14.77 1.35 -21.02
N SER A 161 14.17 1.48 -22.20
CA SER A 161 14.68 2.43 -23.21
C SER A 161 14.60 3.88 -22.71
N VAL A 162 13.47 4.27 -22.09
CA VAL A 162 13.34 5.60 -21.49
C VAL A 162 14.36 5.80 -20.36
N ALA A 163 14.50 4.81 -19.48
CA ALA A 163 15.45 4.90 -18.38
C ALA A 163 16.91 5.05 -18.83
N LEU A 164 17.29 4.46 -19.96
CA LEU A 164 18.65 4.58 -20.53
C LEU A 164 18.90 5.96 -21.18
N GLU A 165 17.86 6.63 -21.66
CA GLU A 165 17.95 7.97 -22.25
C GLU A 165 18.22 9.04 -21.16
N HIS A 166 17.82 8.76 -19.89
CA HIS A 166 17.97 9.67 -18.75
C HIS A 166 19.13 9.25 -17.84
N ARG A 167 20.29 9.88 -18.02
CA ARG A 167 21.55 9.55 -17.30
C ARG A 167 21.47 9.72 -15.76
N ARG A 168 20.56 10.57 -15.27
CA ARG A 168 20.37 10.83 -13.84
C ARG A 168 19.49 9.79 -13.16
N LEU A 169 18.84 8.94 -13.94
CA LEU A 169 17.96 7.89 -13.44
C LEU A 169 18.77 6.64 -13.11
N GLN A 170 18.84 6.30 -11.82
CA GLN A 170 19.53 5.09 -11.35
C GLN A 170 18.52 4.01 -11.02
N GLU A 171 18.66 2.83 -11.61
CA GLU A 171 17.80 1.69 -11.27
C GLU A 171 18.11 1.20 -9.85
N ALA A 172 17.09 1.19 -8.98
CA ALA A 172 17.21 0.82 -7.56
C ALA A 172 16.51 -0.51 -7.22
N GLY A 173 16.19 -1.30 -8.26
CA GLY A 173 15.64 -2.64 -8.13
C GLY A 173 14.25 -2.84 -8.71
N GLN A 174 13.82 -4.09 -8.68
CA GLN A 174 12.54 -4.55 -9.24
C GLN A 174 11.81 -5.41 -8.22
N GLU A 175 10.48 -5.35 -8.21
CA GLU A 175 9.64 -6.20 -7.37
C GLU A 175 8.43 -6.73 -8.17
N HIS A 176 8.10 -8.01 -7.99
CA HIS A 176 6.87 -8.57 -8.53
C HIS A 176 5.68 -8.11 -7.72
N THR A 177 4.78 -7.39 -8.36
CA THR A 177 3.55 -6.93 -7.71
C THR A 177 2.50 -8.04 -7.76
N ARG A 178 2.24 -8.71 -6.63
CA ARG A 178 1.16 -9.69 -6.48
C ARG A 178 -0.19 -8.97 -6.32
N THR A 179 -0.59 -8.17 -7.29
CA THR A 179 -1.70 -7.21 -7.10
C THR A 179 -3.06 -7.72 -7.57
N GLU A 180 -3.12 -8.78 -8.38
CA GLU A 180 -4.37 -9.18 -9.04
C GLU A 180 -5.44 -9.69 -8.09
N TRP A 181 -5.11 -10.53 -7.10
CA TRP A 181 -6.10 -11.06 -6.18
C TRP A 181 -6.63 -10.02 -5.19
N ARG A 182 -5.82 -9.00 -4.81
CA ARG A 182 -6.25 -7.90 -3.92
C ARG A 182 -7.23 -6.97 -4.61
N VAL A 183 -6.97 -6.62 -5.87
CA VAL A 183 -7.89 -5.80 -6.69
C VAL A 183 -9.19 -6.56 -6.97
N ALA A 184 -9.11 -7.86 -7.22
CA ALA A 184 -10.28 -8.72 -7.40
C ALA A 184 -11.08 -8.85 -6.10
N ALA A 185 -10.44 -9.00 -4.95
CA ALA A 185 -11.08 -9.06 -3.63
C ALA A 185 -11.75 -7.72 -3.27
N GLU A 186 -11.10 -6.59 -3.54
CA GLU A 186 -11.67 -5.26 -3.29
C GLU A 186 -12.88 -4.96 -4.21
N LYS A 187 -12.81 -5.35 -5.48
CA LYS A 187 -13.95 -5.26 -6.41
C LYS A 187 -15.10 -6.19 -5.99
N GLY A 188 -14.79 -7.39 -5.50
CA GLY A 188 -15.78 -8.33 -4.97
C GLY A 188 -16.47 -7.78 -3.72
N TRP A 189 -15.68 -7.20 -2.78
CA TRP A 189 -16.19 -6.59 -1.56
C TRP A 189 -17.08 -5.37 -1.81
N ARG A 190 -16.69 -4.46 -2.73
CA ARG A 190 -17.50 -3.32 -3.14
C ARG A 190 -18.80 -3.73 -3.85
N ARG A 191 -18.80 -4.84 -4.58
CA ARG A 191 -19.99 -5.41 -5.19
C ARG A 191 -20.91 -6.01 -4.13
N PHE A 192 -20.36 -6.69 -3.12
CA PHE A 192 -21.11 -7.27 -2.01
C PHE A 192 -21.81 -6.20 -1.15
N ILE A 193 -21.10 -5.12 -0.77
CA ILE A 193 -21.68 -4.00 0.00
C ILE A 193 -22.80 -3.29 -0.77
N ARG A 194 -22.74 -3.27 -2.09
CA ARG A 194 -23.80 -2.66 -2.93
C ARG A 194 -25.07 -3.51 -3.05
N TRP A 195 -24.98 -4.79 -2.69
CA TRP A 195 -26.08 -5.77 -2.75
C TRP A 195 -26.64 -6.16 -1.38
N ALA A 196 -25.95 -5.79 -0.31
CA ALA A 196 -26.44 -5.99 1.04
C ALA A 196 -27.56 -4.98 1.34
N PRO A 197 -28.76 -5.44 1.76
CA PRO A 197 -29.92 -4.59 2.06
C PRO A 197 -29.67 -3.68 3.25
#